data_b496cb63d88d5379ce6dc2c5cbc8267d
#
_entry.id   b496cb63d88d5379ce6dc2c5cbc8267d
#
_cell.length_a   1.000
_cell.length_b   1.000
_cell.length_c   1.000
_cell.angle_alpha   90.00
_cell.angle_beta   90.00
_cell.angle_gamma   90.00
#
_symmetry.space_group_name_H-M   'P 1'
#
loop_
_entity.id
_entity.type
_entity.pdbx_description
1 polymer ?
#
loop_
_entity_poly.entity_id
_entity_poly.type
_entity_poly.pdbx_seq_one_letter_code
_entity_poly.pdbx_strand_id
1 'polypeptide(L)'
;NIVGKVYVHFPVPWDKKPHRRVISTSFIKESRRVLKTGGSLELRTDSENYYAYSYETFIAFNKIVLNINKNKDIAIVSKYEDRWRKMEKNIYDVTMINEEESEILSIEGSFEFSKNNSSSEKLLKLHKTTERFEGGFIHFERAYEMEDGIMLRLSIGSFDRPEHLYLIVKDESITYYPALPLKSRSNLMAHQQLNKVING
;
A
#
# COMPACT_ATOMS: atom_id res chain seq x y z
N ASN A 1 -4.41 14.67 -8.97
CA ASN A 1 -2.94 14.86 -9.02
C ASN A 1 -2.55 16.09 -8.20
N ILE A 2 -2.16 15.91 -6.93
CA ILE A 2 -1.85 17.04 -6.03
C ILE A 2 -0.44 16.97 -5.45
N VAL A 3 0.23 15.82 -5.57
CA VAL A 3 1.55 15.61 -4.98
C VAL A 3 2.63 16.24 -5.85
N GLY A 4 3.44 17.12 -5.28
CA GLY A 4 4.57 17.75 -6.00
C GLY A 4 5.80 16.86 -6.05
N LYS A 5 6.10 16.15 -4.94
CA LYS A 5 7.28 15.30 -4.83
C LYS A 5 7.04 14.08 -3.97
N VAL A 6 7.65 12.96 -4.36
CA VAL A 6 7.75 11.74 -3.58
C VAL A 6 9.22 11.43 -3.37
N TYR A 7 9.62 11.20 -2.12
CA TYR A 7 11.00 10.90 -1.75
C TYR A 7 11.14 9.46 -1.28
N VAL A 8 12.12 8.75 -1.81
CA VAL A 8 12.55 7.42 -1.40
C VAL A 8 14.04 7.49 -1.09
N HIS A 9 14.36 7.86 0.14
CA HIS A 9 15.74 8.09 0.55
C HIS A 9 16.27 6.94 1.41
N PHE A 10 17.40 6.39 0.99
CA PHE A 10 18.12 5.29 1.64
C PHE A 10 17.23 4.10 2.02
N PRO A 11 16.39 3.62 1.09
CA PRO A 11 15.59 2.43 1.33
C PRO A 11 16.49 1.20 1.44
N VAL A 12 16.00 0.15 2.07
CA VAL A 12 16.72 -1.13 2.14
C VAL A 12 16.95 -1.67 0.73
N PRO A 13 18.19 -1.96 0.30
CA PRO A 13 18.51 -2.28 -1.10
C PRO A 13 18.02 -3.66 -1.55
N TRP A 14 17.73 -4.57 -0.61
CA TRP A 14 17.21 -5.92 -0.88
C TRP A 14 17.94 -6.68 -2.00
N ASP A 15 19.29 -6.67 -2.02
CA ASP A 15 20.09 -7.26 -3.11
C ASP A 15 19.78 -8.73 -3.38
N LYS A 16 19.50 -9.51 -2.32
CA LYS A 16 19.09 -10.92 -2.44
C LYS A 16 17.60 -11.14 -2.75
N LYS A 17 16.77 -10.09 -2.62
CA LYS A 17 15.30 -10.16 -2.82
C LYS A 17 14.79 -8.90 -3.51
N PRO A 18 15.16 -8.63 -4.78
CA PRO A 18 14.83 -7.38 -5.48
C PRO A 18 13.33 -7.07 -5.55
N HIS A 19 12.47 -8.09 -5.52
CA HIS A 19 11.01 -7.95 -5.50
C HIS A 19 10.47 -7.22 -4.26
N ARG A 20 11.30 -7.03 -3.22
CA ARG A 20 10.96 -6.28 -2.00
C ARG A 20 11.35 -4.80 -2.07
N ARG A 21 12.00 -4.38 -3.12
CA ARG A 21 12.41 -2.98 -3.32
C ARG A 21 11.19 -2.09 -3.42
N VAL A 22 11.29 -0.90 -2.83
CA VAL A 22 10.22 0.12 -2.89
C VAL A 22 9.99 0.54 -4.34
N ILE A 23 11.07 0.88 -5.06
CA ILE A 23 10.99 1.22 -6.48
C ILE A 23 10.62 -0.06 -7.26
N SER A 24 9.40 -0.12 -7.69
CA SER A 24 8.81 -1.18 -8.50
C SER A 24 7.91 -0.58 -9.57
N THR A 25 7.58 -1.32 -10.59
CA THR A 25 6.67 -0.87 -11.65
C THR A 25 5.32 -0.41 -11.08
N SER A 26 4.76 -1.15 -10.11
CA SER A 26 3.50 -0.78 -9.45
C SER A 26 3.64 0.50 -8.63
N PHE A 27 4.74 0.64 -7.87
CA PHE A 27 4.99 1.84 -7.08
C PHE A 27 5.16 3.09 -7.97
N ILE A 28 5.88 2.96 -9.10
CA ILE A 28 6.06 4.06 -10.06
C ILE A 28 4.70 4.45 -10.68
N LYS A 29 3.88 3.47 -11.09
CA LYS A 29 2.53 3.74 -11.62
C LYS A 29 1.67 4.54 -10.63
N GLU A 30 1.64 4.12 -9.38
CA GLU A 30 0.87 4.83 -8.34
C GLU A 30 1.48 6.20 -7.99
N SER A 31 2.81 6.31 -7.98
CA SER A 31 3.47 7.61 -7.80
C SER A 31 3.10 8.58 -8.91
N ARG A 32 3.14 8.15 -10.17
CA ARG A 32 2.73 8.96 -11.32
C ARG A 32 1.26 9.36 -11.24
N ARG A 33 0.40 8.46 -10.79
CA ARG A 33 -1.03 8.73 -10.62
C ARG A 33 -1.31 9.88 -9.65
N VAL A 34 -0.53 10.00 -8.58
CA VAL A 34 -0.72 11.06 -7.57
C VAL A 34 0.10 12.31 -7.83
N LEU A 35 1.21 12.19 -8.58
CA LEU A 35 2.05 13.32 -8.95
C LEU A 35 1.34 14.21 -9.96
N LYS A 36 1.42 15.53 -9.75
CA LYS A 36 1.05 16.49 -10.77
C LYS A 36 2.04 16.45 -11.94
N THR A 37 1.66 16.98 -13.08
CA THR A 37 2.59 17.24 -14.20
C THR A 37 3.73 18.12 -13.74
N GLY A 38 4.97 17.74 -14.03
CA GLY A 38 6.20 18.34 -13.51
C GLY A 38 6.55 17.93 -12.08
N GLY A 39 5.72 17.11 -11.43
CA GLY A 39 6.04 16.52 -10.13
C GLY A 39 7.08 15.42 -10.25
N SER A 40 7.79 15.09 -9.16
CA SER A 40 8.93 14.18 -9.21
C SER A 40 8.89 13.07 -8.17
N LEU A 41 9.44 11.92 -8.56
CA LEU A 41 9.80 10.80 -7.66
C LEU A 41 11.32 10.71 -7.61
N GLU A 42 11.89 10.89 -6.42
CA GLU A 42 13.34 10.90 -6.19
C GLU A 42 13.76 9.68 -5.38
N LEU A 43 14.63 8.87 -5.96
CA LEU A 43 15.41 7.86 -5.23
C LEU A 43 16.77 8.45 -4.87
N ARG A 44 17.19 8.32 -3.60
CA ARG A 44 18.55 8.57 -3.13
C ARG A 44 19.05 7.33 -2.40
N THR A 45 20.23 6.80 -2.80
CA THR A 45 20.75 5.52 -2.29
C THR A 45 22.27 5.45 -2.33
N ASP A 46 22.88 4.69 -1.39
CA ASP A 46 24.31 4.31 -1.38
C ASP A 46 24.56 2.97 -2.08
N SER A 47 23.51 2.29 -2.56
CA SER A 47 23.60 1.02 -3.26
C SER A 47 23.63 1.21 -4.77
N GLU A 48 24.74 0.87 -5.39
CA GLU A 48 24.90 0.89 -6.85
C GLU A 48 23.93 -0.09 -7.54
N ASN A 49 23.73 -1.28 -6.96
CA ASN A 49 22.78 -2.26 -7.47
C ASN A 49 21.33 -1.74 -7.44
N TYR A 50 20.98 -0.98 -6.40
CA TYR A 50 19.63 -0.41 -6.33
C TYR A 50 19.47 0.75 -7.30
N TYR A 51 20.53 1.57 -7.44
CA TYR A 51 20.58 2.62 -8.46
C TYR A 51 20.34 2.06 -9.87
N ALA A 52 21.14 1.06 -10.29
CA ALA A 52 21.02 0.44 -11.61
C ALA A 52 19.63 -0.13 -11.86
N TYR A 53 19.12 -0.92 -10.93
CA TYR A 53 17.77 -1.46 -10.98
C TYR A 53 16.70 -0.38 -11.11
N SER A 54 16.82 0.69 -10.33
CA SER A 54 15.83 1.77 -10.35
C SER A 54 15.86 2.55 -11.66
N TYR A 55 17.04 2.81 -12.19
CA TYR A 55 17.22 3.41 -13.51
C TYR A 55 16.49 2.59 -14.58
N GLU A 56 16.74 1.28 -14.65
CA GLU A 56 16.08 0.37 -15.60
C GLU A 56 14.55 0.38 -15.43
N THR A 57 14.09 0.40 -14.18
CA THR A 57 12.66 0.41 -13.88
C THR A 57 12.01 1.73 -14.29
N PHE A 58 12.67 2.87 -14.10
CA PHE A 58 12.16 4.17 -14.51
C PHE A 58 12.12 4.34 -16.03
N ILE A 59 13.20 3.96 -16.74
CA ILE A 59 13.31 4.15 -18.19
C ILE A 59 12.31 3.29 -18.98
N ALA A 60 11.72 2.27 -18.34
CA ALA A 60 10.64 1.49 -18.93
C ALA A 60 9.31 2.28 -19.09
N PHE A 61 9.22 3.48 -18.51
CA PHE A 61 8.04 4.34 -18.64
C PHE A 61 8.27 5.43 -19.69
N ASN A 62 7.21 5.73 -20.44
CA ASN A 62 7.18 6.84 -21.40
C ASN A 62 6.80 8.16 -20.72
N LYS A 63 7.04 9.29 -21.41
CA LYS A 63 6.68 10.65 -20.95
C LYS A 63 7.22 10.95 -19.55
N ILE A 64 8.50 10.74 -19.39
CA ILE A 64 9.26 11.07 -18.19
C ILE A 64 10.57 11.76 -18.57
N VAL A 65 11.10 12.55 -17.65
CA VAL A 65 12.50 13.02 -17.69
C VAL A 65 13.24 12.39 -16.53
N LEU A 66 14.43 11.85 -16.78
CA LEU A 66 15.31 11.31 -15.73
C LEU A 66 16.51 12.23 -15.52
N ASN A 67 16.69 12.66 -14.29
CA ASN A 67 17.88 13.35 -13.84
C ASN A 67 18.68 12.40 -12.93
N ILE A 68 19.94 12.19 -13.26
CA ILE A 68 20.85 11.31 -12.53
C ILE A 68 22.02 12.11 -12.01
N ASN A 69 22.32 11.95 -10.73
CA ASN A 69 23.48 12.57 -10.10
C ASN A 69 24.22 11.53 -9.25
N LYS A 70 25.54 11.67 -9.19
CA LYS A 70 26.41 10.91 -8.28
C LYS A 70 27.12 11.89 -7.37
N ASN A 71 27.06 11.65 -6.07
CA ASN A 71 27.72 12.46 -5.05
C ASN A 71 27.30 13.94 -5.07
N LYS A 72 26.04 14.22 -5.41
CA LYS A 72 25.49 15.57 -5.42
C LYS A 72 25.55 16.19 -4.02
N ASP A 73 26.05 17.41 -3.93
CA ASP A 73 26.00 18.18 -2.70
C ASP A 73 24.59 18.69 -2.44
N ILE A 74 24.13 18.49 -1.19
CA ILE A 74 22.83 18.98 -0.71
C ILE A 74 23.06 19.75 0.59
N ALA A 75 22.26 20.80 0.79
CA ALA A 75 22.40 21.70 1.93
C ALA A 75 22.10 21.03 3.29
N ILE A 76 21.19 20.06 3.28
CA ILE A 76 20.77 19.34 4.51
C ILE A 76 21.03 17.86 4.28
N VAL A 77 21.94 17.30 5.06
CA VAL A 77 22.34 15.90 4.98
C VAL A 77 21.71 15.13 6.14
N SER A 78 21.15 13.96 5.85
CA SER A 78 20.66 13.09 6.92
C SER A 78 21.83 12.49 7.70
N LYS A 79 21.59 12.10 8.97
CA LYS A 79 22.59 11.41 9.81
C LYS A 79 23.15 10.15 9.12
N TYR A 80 22.34 9.45 8.35
CA TYR A 80 22.77 8.26 7.62
C TYR A 80 23.69 8.63 6.45
N GLU A 81 23.34 9.64 5.68
CA GLU A 81 24.16 10.12 4.57
C GLU A 81 25.52 10.65 5.05
N ASP A 82 25.55 11.45 6.13
CA ASP A 82 26.79 11.93 6.73
C ASP A 82 27.73 10.76 7.09
N ARG A 83 27.16 9.67 7.64
CA ARG A 83 27.91 8.45 7.91
C ARG A 83 28.46 7.81 6.63
N TRP A 84 27.65 7.71 5.56
CA TRP A 84 28.07 7.11 4.31
C TRP A 84 29.14 7.92 3.62
N ARG A 85 29.04 9.26 3.65
CA ARG A 85 30.06 10.15 3.14
C ARG A 85 31.39 10.00 3.90
N LYS A 86 31.37 9.88 5.22
CA LYS A 86 32.56 9.58 6.04
C LYS A 86 33.17 8.21 5.74
N MET A 87 32.41 7.28 5.22
CA MET A 87 32.88 5.97 4.77
C MET A 87 33.26 5.96 3.28
N GLU A 88 33.36 7.13 2.64
CA GLU A 88 33.69 7.30 1.22
C GLU A 88 32.80 6.54 0.26
N LYS A 89 31.55 6.24 0.68
CA LYS A 89 30.58 5.62 -0.20
C LYS A 89 30.00 6.60 -1.19
N ASN A 90 29.80 6.13 -2.42
CA ASN A 90 29.06 6.90 -3.42
C ASN A 90 27.58 6.99 -3.07
N ILE A 91 27.00 8.14 -3.33
CA ILE A 91 25.57 8.40 -3.22
C ILE A 91 25.02 8.66 -4.63
N TYR A 92 23.97 7.94 -4.98
CA TYR A 92 23.30 8.03 -6.27
C TYR A 92 21.92 8.66 -6.11
N ASP A 93 21.61 9.62 -6.95
CA ASP A 93 20.27 10.22 -7.07
C ASP A 93 19.68 9.89 -8.42
N VAL A 94 18.48 9.37 -8.44
CA VAL A 94 17.68 9.19 -9.65
C VAL A 94 16.34 9.88 -9.43
N THR A 95 16.10 10.95 -10.18
CA THR A 95 14.86 11.73 -10.11
C THR A 95 14.08 11.56 -11.40
N MET A 96 12.92 10.92 -11.32
CA MET A 96 11.94 10.87 -12.38
C MET A 96 11.01 12.07 -12.26
N ILE A 97 10.90 12.85 -13.32
CA ILE A 97 9.90 13.92 -13.46
C ILE A 97 8.73 13.36 -14.28
N ASN A 98 7.52 13.48 -13.77
CA ASN A 98 6.32 13.03 -14.44
C ASN A 98 5.81 14.10 -15.41
N GLU A 99 5.77 13.81 -16.69
CA GLU A 99 5.28 14.71 -17.74
C GLU A 99 3.86 14.40 -18.21
N GLU A 100 3.18 13.48 -17.52
CA GLU A 100 1.84 13.06 -17.91
C GLU A 100 0.84 13.34 -16.78
N GLU A 101 -0.31 13.88 -17.14
CA GLU A 101 -1.44 13.95 -16.22
C GLU A 101 -2.16 12.60 -16.22
N SER A 102 -2.39 12.07 -15.03
CA SER A 102 -3.11 10.82 -14.86
C SER A 102 -4.61 11.08 -14.71
N GLU A 103 -5.42 10.19 -15.25
CA GLU A 103 -6.86 10.20 -15.05
C GLU A 103 -7.23 10.14 -13.55
N ILE A 104 -8.30 10.81 -13.19
CA ILE A 104 -8.84 10.74 -11.84
C ILE A 104 -9.43 9.35 -11.64
N LEU A 105 -8.91 8.61 -10.67
CA LEU A 105 -9.43 7.30 -10.31
C LEU A 105 -10.74 7.47 -9.54
N SER A 106 -11.87 7.21 -10.19
CA SER A 106 -13.16 7.08 -9.51
C SER A 106 -13.26 5.67 -8.92
N ILE A 107 -13.51 5.58 -7.61
CA ILE A 107 -13.79 4.33 -6.91
C ILE A 107 -15.21 4.42 -6.39
N GLU A 108 -16.12 3.73 -7.07
CA GLU A 108 -17.53 3.66 -6.68
C GLU A 108 -17.77 2.54 -5.68
N GLY A 109 -18.81 2.68 -4.86
CA GLY A 109 -19.22 1.73 -3.83
C GLY A 109 -19.15 2.32 -2.42
N SER A 110 -19.78 1.63 -1.49
CA SER A 110 -19.81 1.97 -0.06
C SER A 110 -19.42 0.75 0.78
N PHE A 111 -19.18 0.99 2.07
CA PHE A 111 -18.94 -0.05 3.08
C PHE A 111 -20.18 -0.28 3.95
N GLU A 112 -21.35 -0.20 3.34
CA GLU A 112 -22.60 -0.46 4.00
C GLU A 112 -22.91 -1.95 4.01
N PHE A 113 -23.16 -2.51 5.18
CA PHE A 113 -23.60 -3.89 5.32
C PHE A 113 -25.11 -4.00 5.15
N SER A 114 -25.56 -5.12 4.61
CA SER A 114 -26.94 -5.56 4.81
C SER A 114 -27.16 -5.92 6.29
N LYS A 115 -28.41 -6.01 6.71
CA LYS A 115 -28.74 -6.46 8.06
C LYS A 115 -28.07 -7.79 8.36
N ASN A 116 -27.60 -7.93 9.60
CA ASN A 116 -27.05 -9.19 10.07
C ASN A 116 -28.16 -10.25 10.19
N ASN A 117 -27.96 -11.36 9.51
CA ASN A 117 -28.81 -12.56 9.60
C ASN A 117 -28.04 -13.76 10.16
N SER A 118 -26.81 -13.58 10.62
CA SER A 118 -25.97 -14.66 11.11
C SER A 118 -26.14 -14.93 12.60
N SER A 119 -26.10 -16.20 12.97
CA SER A 119 -26.00 -16.60 14.37
C SER A 119 -24.58 -16.40 14.92
N SER A 120 -24.47 -16.17 16.23
CA SER A 120 -23.18 -16.08 16.92
C SER A 120 -22.31 -17.33 16.69
N GLU A 121 -22.91 -18.52 16.67
CA GLU A 121 -22.21 -19.77 16.41
C GLU A 121 -21.54 -19.79 15.02
N LYS A 122 -22.24 -19.30 13.98
CA LYS A 122 -21.68 -19.18 12.63
C LYS A 122 -20.50 -18.22 12.60
N LEU A 123 -20.63 -17.05 13.24
CA LEU A 123 -19.55 -16.04 13.29
C LEU A 123 -18.32 -16.56 14.03
N LEU A 124 -18.50 -17.30 15.12
CA LEU A 124 -17.39 -17.89 15.87
C LEU A 124 -16.64 -18.95 15.06
N LYS A 125 -17.32 -19.70 14.19
CA LYS A 125 -16.69 -20.69 13.29
C LYS A 125 -15.81 -20.06 12.22
N LEU A 126 -15.90 -18.74 11.96
CA LEU A 126 -15.02 -18.04 11.04
C LEU A 126 -13.58 -17.90 11.58
N HIS A 127 -13.35 -18.12 12.87
CA HIS A 127 -12.03 -18.05 13.49
C HIS A 127 -10.96 -18.83 12.72
N LYS A 128 -9.86 -18.17 12.35
CA LYS A 128 -8.74 -18.70 11.56
C LYS A 128 -9.08 -19.16 10.14
N THR A 129 -10.20 -18.75 9.59
CA THR A 129 -10.55 -19.02 8.18
C THR A 129 -10.05 -17.92 7.26
N THR A 130 -9.94 -18.23 5.97
CA THR A 130 -9.50 -17.29 4.94
C THR A 130 -10.35 -17.47 3.70
N GLU A 131 -10.94 -16.36 3.25
CA GLU A 131 -11.61 -16.26 1.96
C GLU A 131 -10.71 -15.52 0.98
N ARG A 132 -10.61 -16.02 -0.25
CA ARG A 132 -9.81 -15.41 -1.31
C ARG A 132 -10.69 -15.00 -2.46
N PHE A 133 -10.35 -13.86 -3.06
CA PHE A 133 -11.00 -13.34 -4.25
C PHE A 133 -9.93 -12.77 -5.20
N GLU A 134 -10.31 -12.43 -6.41
CA GLU A 134 -9.39 -11.85 -7.39
C GLU A 134 -8.75 -10.56 -6.85
N GLY A 135 -7.44 -10.56 -6.69
CA GLY A 135 -6.64 -9.43 -6.20
C GLY A 135 -6.64 -9.21 -4.69
N GLY A 136 -7.21 -10.13 -3.88
CA GLY A 136 -7.19 -9.95 -2.43
C GLY A 136 -7.72 -11.12 -1.61
N PHE A 137 -7.92 -10.84 -0.32
CA PHE A 137 -8.37 -11.84 0.65
C PHE A 137 -9.08 -11.21 1.84
N ILE A 138 -9.77 -12.06 2.60
CA ILE A 138 -10.25 -11.80 3.96
C ILE A 138 -9.70 -12.91 4.84
N HIS A 139 -8.96 -12.57 5.87
CA HIS A 139 -8.53 -13.52 6.89
C HIS A 139 -9.19 -13.16 8.22
N PHE A 140 -9.96 -14.09 8.78
CA PHE A 140 -10.57 -13.98 10.08
C PHE A 140 -9.56 -14.42 11.14
N GLU A 141 -8.73 -13.48 11.61
CA GLU A 141 -7.63 -13.77 12.53
C GLU A 141 -8.15 -14.33 13.86
N ARG A 142 -9.22 -13.73 14.38
CA ARG A 142 -9.79 -14.11 15.67
C ARG A 142 -11.26 -13.69 15.79
N ALA A 143 -12.04 -14.50 16.50
CA ALA A 143 -13.40 -14.20 16.93
C ALA A 143 -13.44 -14.09 18.44
N TYR A 144 -14.17 -13.10 18.94
CA TYR A 144 -14.36 -12.85 20.37
C TYR A 144 -15.85 -12.72 20.67
N GLU A 145 -16.30 -13.41 21.71
CA GLU A 145 -17.60 -13.18 22.29
C GLU A 145 -17.60 -11.88 23.07
N MET A 146 -18.66 -11.09 22.93
CA MET A 146 -18.93 -9.89 23.70
C MET A 146 -20.25 -10.08 24.45
N GLU A 147 -20.54 -9.22 25.40
CA GLU A 147 -21.79 -9.25 26.17
C GLU A 147 -23.03 -9.16 25.27
N ASP A 148 -22.92 -8.37 24.19
CA ASP A 148 -24.01 -8.04 23.27
C ASP A 148 -23.69 -8.30 21.80
N GLY A 149 -22.83 -9.29 21.50
CA GLY A 149 -22.50 -9.63 20.10
C GLY A 149 -21.18 -10.34 19.92
N ILE A 150 -20.64 -10.26 18.71
CA ILE A 150 -19.37 -10.88 18.31
C ILE A 150 -18.46 -9.81 17.72
N MET A 151 -17.19 -9.83 18.11
CA MET A 151 -16.13 -9.04 17.48
C MET A 151 -15.19 -9.97 16.70
N LEU A 152 -15.03 -9.69 15.41
CA LEU A 152 -14.11 -10.40 14.54
C LEU A 152 -12.88 -9.53 14.24
N ARG A 153 -11.70 -10.01 14.54
CA ARG A 153 -10.46 -9.38 14.08
C ARG A 153 -10.15 -9.87 12.68
N LEU A 154 -9.93 -8.93 11.75
CA LEU A 154 -9.79 -9.18 10.33
C LEU A 154 -8.48 -8.64 9.77
N SER A 155 -7.97 -9.32 8.77
CA SER A 155 -7.02 -8.80 7.80
C SER A 155 -7.66 -8.87 6.42
N ILE A 156 -7.84 -7.73 5.75
CA ILE A 156 -8.60 -7.66 4.49
C ILE A 156 -7.87 -6.83 3.43
N GLY A 157 -8.24 -7.03 2.17
CA GLY A 157 -7.80 -6.22 1.04
C GLY A 157 -6.77 -6.91 0.17
N SER A 158 -5.84 -6.13 -0.39
CA SER A 158 -4.81 -6.67 -1.29
C SER A 158 -3.75 -7.48 -0.56
N PHE A 159 -3.09 -8.42 -1.28
CA PHE A 159 -1.98 -9.21 -0.72
C PHE A 159 -0.77 -8.36 -0.33
N ASP A 160 -0.54 -7.25 -1.04
CA ASP A 160 0.64 -6.38 -0.82
C ASP A 160 0.47 -5.47 0.40
N ARG A 161 -0.76 -5.02 0.68
CA ARG A 161 -1.09 -4.08 1.76
C ARG A 161 -2.44 -4.40 2.36
N PRO A 162 -2.56 -5.46 3.14
CA PRO A 162 -3.79 -5.75 3.87
C PRO A 162 -4.01 -4.72 4.98
N GLU A 163 -5.28 -4.39 5.23
CA GLU A 163 -5.68 -3.63 6.40
C GLU A 163 -6.09 -4.56 7.52
N HIS A 164 -5.68 -4.21 8.75
CA HIS A 164 -6.06 -4.90 9.98
C HIS A 164 -7.10 -4.07 10.71
N LEU A 165 -8.25 -4.65 10.95
CA LEU A 165 -9.38 -3.97 11.59
C LEU A 165 -10.28 -4.97 12.32
N TYR A 166 -11.30 -4.46 12.96
CA TYR A 166 -12.31 -5.28 13.61
C TYR A 166 -13.65 -5.09 12.93
N LEU A 167 -14.47 -6.12 12.99
CA LEU A 167 -15.87 -6.08 12.65
C LEU A 167 -16.66 -6.38 13.92
N ILE A 168 -17.57 -5.49 14.27
CA ILE A 168 -18.48 -5.66 15.40
C ILE A 168 -19.84 -6.02 14.85
N VAL A 169 -20.36 -7.16 15.28
CA VAL A 169 -21.68 -7.66 14.91
C VAL A 169 -22.54 -7.70 16.17
N LYS A 170 -23.57 -6.87 16.21
CA LYS A 170 -24.53 -6.76 17.32
C LYS A 170 -25.93 -6.77 16.76
N ASP A 171 -26.78 -7.68 17.23
CA ASP A 171 -28.15 -7.81 16.74
C ASP A 171 -28.19 -7.81 15.20
N GLU A 172 -28.92 -6.89 14.60
CA GLU A 172 -29.01 -6.71 13.16
C GLU A 172 -27.93 -5.81 12.56
N SER A 173 -27.00 -5.27 13.36
CA SER A 173 -25.99 -4.31 12.90
C SER A 173 -24.62 -4.93 12.70
N ILE A 174 -23.92 -4.48 11.66
CA ILE A 174 -22.54 -4.85 11.37
C ILE A 174 -21.76 -3.56 11.13
N THR A 175 -20.68 -3.36 11.88
CA THR A 175 -19.87 -2.13 11.77
C THR A 175 -18.38 -2.44 11.81
N TYR A 176 -17.61 -1.68 11.04
CA TYR A 176 -16.16 -1.68 11.15
C TYR A 176 -15.68 -0.89 12.37
N TYR A 177 -14.60 -1.31 12.98
CA TYR A 177 -13.95 -0.63 14.09
C TYR A 177 -12.41 -0.67 13.93
N PRO A 178 -11.67 0.40 14.27
CA PRO A 178 -12.13 1.70 14.79
C PRO A 178 -12.69 2.65 13.72
N ALA A 179 -12.49 2.36 12.44
CA ALA A 179 -12.93 3.18 11.32
C ALA A 179 -13.28 2.30 10.11
N LEU A 180 -13.90 2.89 9.10
CA LEU A 180 -14.09 2.25 7.81
C LEU A 180 -12.74 1.95 7.15
N PRO A 181 -12.63 0.85 6.35
CA PRO A 181 -11.44 0.60 5.55
C PRO A 181 -11.16 1.74 4.56
N LEU A 182 -9.90 1.91 4.17
CA LEU A 182 -9.56 2.84 3.09
C LEU A 182 -10.34 2.49 1.83
N LYS A 183 -10.93 3.48 1.18
CA LYS A 183 -11.70 3.28 -0.05
C LYS A 183 -10.78 2.91 -1.20
N SER A 184 -10.57 1.62 -1.40
CA SER A 184 -9.83 1.02 -2.50
C SER A 184 -10.66 -0.06 -3.18
N ARG A 185 -10.33 -0.41 -4.43
CA ARG A 185 -11.02 -1.50 -5.14
C ARG A 185 -10.94 -2.82 -4.37
N SER A 186 -9.77 -3.19 -3.87
CA SER A 186 -9.57 -4.43 -3.12
C SER A 186 -10.37 -4.45 -1.82
N ASN A 187 -10.45 -3.33 -1.11
CA ASN A 187 -11.22 -3.26 0.13
C ASN A 187 -12.74 -3.28 -0.12
N LEU A 188 -13.20 -2.66 -1.20
CA LEU A 188 -14.62 -2.78 -1.60
C LEU A 188 -14.97 -4.21 -2.02
N MET A 189 -14.10 -4.90 -2.76
CA MET A 189 -14.29 -6.31 -3.08
C MET A 189 -14.27 -7.19 -1.83
N ALA A 190 -13.33 -6.93 -0.90
CA ALA A 190 -13.31 -7.61 0.40
C ALA A 190 -14.60 -7.38 1.17
N HIS A 191 -15.10 -6.15 1.22
CA HIS A 191 -16.37 -5.82 1.86
C HIS A 191 -17.55 -6.59 1.25
N GLN A 192 -17.65 -6.65 -0.07
CA GLN A 192 -18.71 -7.41 -0.75
C GLN A 192 -18.64 -8.90 -0.43
N GLN A 193 -17.45 -9.49 -0.42
CA GLN A 193 -17.29 -10.90 -0.02
C GLN A 193 -17.58 -11.11 1.48
N LEU A 194 -17.13 -10.19 2.34
CA LEU A 194 -17.40 -10.24 3.77
C LEU A 194 -18.90 -10.22 4.05
N ASN A 195 -19.65 -9.36 3.36
CA ASN A 195 -21.10 -9.28 3.48
C ASN A 195 -21.79 -10.61 3.06
N LYS A 196 -21.28 -11.27 2.01
CA LYS A 196 -21.76 -12.60 1.59
C LYS A 196 -21.43 -13.68 2.62
N VAL A 197 -20.20 -13.71 3.15
CA VAL A 197 -19.76 -14.73 4.13
C VAL A 197 -20.58 -14.63 5.43
N ILE A 198 -20.85 -13.40 5.86
CA ILE A 198 -21.62 -13.17 7.09
C ILE A 198 -23.11 -13.50 6.85
N ASN A 199 -23.71 -13.02 5.78
CA ASN A 199 -25.17 -13.08 5.58
C ASN A 199 -25.64 -14.21 4.66
N GLY A 200 -24.75 -14.90 3.98
CA GLY A 200 -25.06 -16.08 3.15
C GLY A 200 -24.92 -17.34 3.97
#